data_cfc9242fee301dc6901d8de181e546eb
#
_entry.id   cfc9242fee301dc6901d8de181e546eb
#
_cell.length_a   1.000
_cell.length_b   1.000
_cell.length_c   1.000
_cell.angle_alpha   90.00
_cell.angle_beta   90.00
_cell.angle_gamma   90.00
#
_symmetry.space_group_name_H-M   'P 1'
#
loop_
_entity.id
_entity.type
_entity.pdbx_description
1 polymer ?
#
loop_
_entity_poly.entity_id
_entity_poly.type
_entity_poly.pdbx_seq_one_letter_code
_entity_poly.pdbx_strand_id
1 'polypeptide(L)'
;MNTIITIEPTLSMFLIVCPFLFLAGLVDAIGGGGGLISLPAYLIAGLPTHTAIATNKLSSTCGTTLATARFIKNGLVNFKLAVPSVIMAIIGSAIGAHISLIIPEKIMMHVLIVVLPIAAFFVLNKKLFHDNENDIITLDKRTYLTASIAAFVIGMYDGFYGPGTGTFLIIAFTVFAKLGIKTANAQAKVINLTTNITSLVIFFLNGQVLIPLGIAAALCNMLGGYLGAGMVMKSGAKIVRPSILLVLFLLLLKII
;
A
#
# COMPACT_ATOMS: atom_id res chain seq x y z
N MET A 1 23.62 12.27 14.85
CA MET A 1 24.40 12.86 13.74
C MET A 1 23.81 12.29 12.45
N ASN A 2 22.94 13.06 11.76
CA ASN A 2 22.28 12.59 10.53
C ASN A 2 23.30 12.64 9.40
N THR A 3 23.89 11.52 9.06
CA THR A 3 24.66 11.37 7.83
C THR A 3 23.67 11.52 6.67
N ILE A 4 23.70 12.70 6.02
CA ILE A 4 22.99 12.88 4.74
C ILE A 4 23.71 11.94 3.77
N ILE A 5 23.04 10.84 3.43
CA ILE A 5 23.60 9.88 2.47
C ILE A 5 23.46 10.53 1.09
N THR A 6 24.54 11.06 0.57
CA THR A 6 24.61 11.59 -0.81
C THR A 6 24.80 10.42 -1.77
N ILE A 7 23.70 9.71 -2.07
CA ILE A 7 23.68 8.72 -3.15
C ILE A 7 23.40 9.48 -4.44
N GLU A 8 24.38 9.45 -5.36
CA GLU A 8 24.15 9.96 -6.72
C GLU A 8 23.39 8.91 -7.55
N PRO A 9 22.21 9.26 -8.10
CA PRO A 9 21.45 8.32 -8.90
C PRO A 9 22.17 8.02 -10.22
N THR A 10 22.44 6.75 -10.48
CA THR A 10 23.05 6.27 -11.72
C THR A 10 21.99 5.88 -12.75
N LEU A 11 22.34 5.90 -14.05
CA LEU A 11 21.42 5.47 -15.12
C LEU A 11 20.91 4.04 -14.90
N SER A 12 21.76 3.13 -14.40
CA SER A 12 21.37 1.75 -14.08
C SER A 12 20.23 1.68 -13.05
N MET A 13 20.23 2.56 -12.05
CA MET A 13 19.14 2.62 -11.06
C MET A 13 17.79 2.93 -11.73
N PHE A 14 17.76 3.89 -12.66
CA PHE A 14 16.52 4.22 -13.39
C PHE A 14 16.06 3.07 -14.28
N LEU A 15 16.98 2.40 -14.99
CA LEU A 15 16.65 1.26 -15.86
C LEU A 15 16.09 0.07 -15.09
N ILE A 16 16.53 -0.15 -13.86
CA ILE A 16 16.00 -1.19 -12.98
C ILE A 16 14.68 -0.74 -12.36
N VAL A 17 14.67 0.43 -11.72
CA VAL A 17 13.53 0.85 -10.89
C VAL A 17 12.28 1.17 -11.72
N CYS A 18 12.39 1.91 -12.82
CA CYS A 18 11.22 2.39 -13.54
C CYS A 18 10.27 1.29 -14.07
N PRO A 19 10.75 0.22 -14.73
CA PRO A 19 9.86 -0.87 -15.18
C PRO A 19 9.17 -1.58 -14.02
N PHE A 20 9.91 -1.86 -12.95
CA PHE A 20 9.32 -2.50 -11.78
C PHE A 20 8.32 -1.60 -11.07
N LEU A 21 8.53 -0.29 -11.06
CA LEU A 21 7.58 0.67 -10.45
C LEU A 21 6.30 0.82 -11.27
N PHE A 22 6.36 0.68 -12.58
CA PHE A 22 5.15 0.57 -13.40
C PHE A 22 4.33 -0.67 -13.02
N LEU A 23 4.96 -1.85 -12.94
CA LEU A 23 4.31 -3.09 -12.50
C LEU A 23 3.81 -2.99 -11.06
N ALA A 24 4.60 -2.40 -10.17
CA ALA A 24 4.22 -2.15 -8.79
C ALA A 24 2.94 -1.31 -8.69
N GLY A 25 2.86 -0.21 -9.44
CA GLY A 25 1.68 0.64 -9.48
C GLY A 25 0.44 -0.09 -9.99
N LEU A 26 0.61 -0.90 -11.05
CA LEU A 26 -0.47 -1.70 -11.63
C LEU A 26 -1.00 -2.73 -10.61
N VAL A 27 -0.13 -3.52 -10.02
CA VAL A 27 -0.49 -4.55 -9.02
C VAL A 27 -1.04 -3.89 -7.76
N ASP A 28 -0.45 -2.76 -7.33
CA ASP A 28 -0.93 -2.00 -6.18
C ASP A 28 -2.37 -1.53 -6.36
N ALA A 29 -2.70 -0.95 -7.49
CA ALA A 29 -4.05 -0.47 -7.77
C ALA A 29 -5.08 -1.62 -7.81
N ILE A 30 -4.68 -2.82 -8.24
CA ILE A 30 -5.55 -3.99 -8.33
C ILE A 30 -5.69 -4.70 -6.99
N GLY A 31 -4.59 -5.08 -6.36
CA GLY A 31 -4.55 -5.96 -5.19
C GLY A 31 -3.85 -5.38 -3.97
N GLY A 32 -3.28 -4.18 -4.05
CA GLY A 32 -2.68 -3.49 -2.90
C GLY A 32 -1.25 -3.93 -2.54
N GLY A 33 -0.56 -4.65 -3.42
CA GLY A 33 0.75 -5.26 -3.12
C GLY A 33 1.95 -4.62 -3.81
N GLY A 34 1.84 -3.39 -4.30
CA GLY A 34 2.92 -2.73 -5.05
C GLY A 34 4.27 -2.69 -4.33
N GLY A 35 4.26 -2.50 -3.02
CA GLY A 35 5.47 -2.48 -2.19
C GLY A 35 6.32 -3.76 -2.26
N LEU A 36 5.72 -4.90 -2.60
CA LEU A 36 6.44 -6.17 -2.77
C LEU A 36 7.27 -6.24 -4.05
N ILE A 37 6.92 -5.43 -5.02
CA ILE A 37 7.63 -5.32 -6.29
C ILE A 37 8.60 -4.14 -6.22
N SER A 38 8.13 -3.00 -5.71
CA SER A 38 8.92 -1.77 -5.70
C SER A 38 10.10 -1.79 -4.72
N LEU A 39 9.91 -2.29 -3.48
CA LEU A 39 11.02 -2.33 -2.51
C LEU A 39 12.18 -3.21 -2.96
N PRO A 40 11.99 -4.46 -3.42
CA PRO A 40 13.07 -5.23 -4.02
C PRO A 40 13.75 -4.52 -5.18
N ALA A 41 13.01 -3.81 -6.03
CA ALA A 41 13.60 -3.07 -7.15
C ALA A 41 14.56 -1.97 -6.67
N TYR A 42 14.18 -1.21 -5.65
CA TYR A 42 15.07 -0.21 -5.04
C TYR A 42 16.30 -0.84 -4.36
N LEU A 43 16.11 -1.99 -3.67
CA LEU A 43 17.21 -2.70 -3.03
C LEU A 43 18.20 -3.29 -4.05
N ILE A 44 17.69 -3.90 -5.14
CA ILE A 44 18.52 -4.40 -6.26
C ILE A 44 19.26 -3.26 -6.96
N ALA A 45 18.65 -2.08 -7.02
CA ALA A 45 19.29 -0.88 -7.53
C ALA A 45 20.39 -0.32 -6.59
N GLY A 46 20.56 -0.93 -5.39
CA GLY A 46 21.64 -0.60 -4.45
C GLY A 46 21.29 0.45 -3.39
N LEU A 47 20.00 0.78 -3.21
CA LEU A 47 19.61 1.71 -2.14
C LEU A 47 19.65 1.00 -0.78
N PRO A 48 20.17 1.68 0.28
CA PRO A 48 19.97 1.24 1.66
C PRO A 48 18.48 1.13 2.00
N THR A 49 18.11 0.21 2.88
CA THR A 49 16.71 -0.13 3.18
C THR A 49 15.86 1.06 3.58
N HIS A 50 16.33 1.90 4.48
CA HIS A 50 15.57 3.08 4.91
C HIS A 50 15.34 4.07 3.75
N THR A 51 16.37 4.30 2.91
CA THR A 51 16.27 5.14 1.71
C THR A 51 15.34 4.50 0.67
N ALA A 52 15.39 3.18 0.51
CA ALA A 52 14.48 2.45 -0.38
C ALA A 52 13.01 2.59 0.07
N ILE A 53 12.72 2.40 1.37
CA ILE A 53 11.38 2.60 1.94
C ILE A 53 10.92 4.04 1.73
N ALA A 54 11.75 5.01 2.09
CA ALA A 54 11.42 6.43 2.00
C ALA A 54 11.17 6.87 0.54
N THR A 55 12.03 6.46 -0.39
CA THR A 55 11.90 6.78 -1.83
C THR A 55 10.67 6.08 -2.43
N ASN A 56 10.37 4.86 -1.97
CA ASN A 56 9.15 4.16 -2.35
C ASN A 56 7.90 4.91 -1.89
N LYS A 57 7.89 5.54 -0.72
CA LYS A 57 6.75 6.36 -0.26
C LYS A 57 6.48 7.53 -1.20
N LEU A 58 7.52 8.16 -1.78
CA LEU A 58 7.34 9.21 -2.79
C LEU A 58 6.66 8.65 -4.05
N SER A 59 7.20 7.59 -4.63
CA SER A 59 6.64 7.00 -5.86
C SER A 59 5.23 6.42 -5.63
N SER A 60 5.00 5.76 -4.50
CA SER A 60 3.69 5.20 -4.15
C SER A 60 2.66 6.27 -3.87
N THR A 61 3.03 7.39 -3.23
CA THR A 61 2.10 8.53 -3.02
C THR A 61 1.56 9.01 -4.35
N CYS A 62 2.43 9.26 -5.34
CA CYS A 62 2.01 9.74 -6.66
C CYS A 62 1.13 8.72 -7.39
N GLY A 63 1.54 7.45 -7.43
CA GLY A 63 0.77 6.39 -8.09
C GLY A 63 -0.59 6.15 -7.44
N THR A 64 -0.63 6.09 -6.12
CA THR A 64 -1.86 5.89 -5.36
C THR A 64 -2.79 7.11 -5.47
N THR A 65 -2.25 8.33 -5.65
CA THR A 65 -3.07 9.54 -5.89
C THR A 65 -3.90 9.38 -7.16
N LEU A 66 -3.30 8.96 -8.29
CA LEU A 66 -4.04 8.77 -9.53
C LEU A 66 -5.05 7.62 -9.43
N ALA A 67 -4.69 6.51 -8.81
CA ALA A 67 -5.60 5.40 -8.60
C ALA A 67 -6.79 5.83 -7.73
N THR A 68 -6.53 6.53 -6.62
CA THR A 68 -7.57 7.04 -5.71
C THR A 68 -8.48 8.04 -6.40
N ALA A 69 -7.92 9.01 -7.11
CA ALA A 69 -8.69 9.99 -7.87
C ALA A 69 -9.63 9.31 -8.89
N ARG A 70 -9.15 8.24 -9.54
CA ARG A 70 -9.96 7.46 -10.48
C ARG A 70 -11.11 6.72 -9.78
N PHE A 71 -10.89 6.13 -8.60
CA PHE A 71 -11.95 5.50 -7.80
C PHE A 71 -12.96 6.52 -7.27
N ILE A 72 -12.50 7.70 -6.82
CA ILE A 72 -13.40 8.81 -6.39
C ILE A 72 -14.29 9.26 -7.55
N LYS A 73 -13.69 9.51 -8.73
CA LYS A 73 -14.43 9.96 -9.91
C LYS A 73 -15.53 8.97 -10.34
N ASN A 74 -15.34 7.68 -10.06
CA ASN A 74 -16.30 6.62 -10.36
C ASN A 74 -17.25 6.30 -9.21
N GLY A 75 -17.29 7.11 -8.15
CA GLY A 75 -18.26 6.96 -7.04
C GLY A 75 -18.04 5.75 -6.14
N LEU A 76 -16.84 5.12 -6.18
CA LEU A 76 -16.53 3.92 -5.39
C LEU A 76 -16.07 4.22 -3.96
N VAL A 77 -15.77 5.49 -3.66
CA VAL A 77 -15.33 5.92 -2.33
C VAL A 77 -16.50 6.44 -1.51
N ASN A 78 -16.70 5.86 -0.35
CA ASN A 78 -17.65 6.37 0.63
C ASN A 78 -16.95 7.34 1.59
N PHE A 79 -17.15 8.64 1.41
CA PHE A 79 -16.49 9.68 2.20
C PHE A 79 -16.86 9.65 3.69
N LYS A 80 -18.10 9.25 4.04
CA LYS A 80 -18.51 9.16 5.46
C LYS A 80 -17.68 8.12 6.20
N LEU A 81 -17.38 6.99 5.55
CA LEU A 81 -16.52 5.95 6.09
C LEU A 81 -15.03 6.33 6.02
N ALA A 82 -14.63 7.04 4.96
CA ALA A 82 -13.24 7.42 4.74
C ALA A 82 -12.71 8.39 5.80
N VAL A 83 -13.48 9.43 6.16
CA VAL A 83 -13.01 10.51 7.05
C VAL A 83 -12.49 10.00 8.41
N PRO A 84 -13.25 9.24 9.21
CA PRO A 84 -12.73 8.73 10.48
C PRO A 84 -11.56 7.75 10.29
N SER A 85 -11.58 6.95 9.23
CA SER A 85 -10.50 6.02 8.91
C SER A 85 -9.21 6.75 8.50
N VAL A 86 -9.30 7.86 7.77
CA VAL A 86 -8.16 8.72 7.40
C VAL A 86 -7.49 9.30 8.65
N ILE A 87 -8.25 9.81 9.60
CA ILE A 87 -7.69 10.35 10.85
C ILE A 87 -6.90 9.27 11.59
N MET A 88 -7.47 8.08 11.73
CA MET A 88 -6.81 6.95 12.39
C MET A 88 -5.58 6.46 11.61
N ALA A 89 -5.62 6.49 10.27
CA ALA A 89 -4.51 6.15 9.42
C ALA A 89 -3.33 7.13 9.55
N ILE A 90 -3.60 8.43 9.66
CA ILE A 90 -2.57 9.45 9.91
C ILE A 90 -1.84 9.14 11.22
N ILE A 91 -2.60 8.94 12.30
CA ILE A 91 -2.02 8.66 13.62
C ILE A 91 -1.18 7.38 13.58
N GLY A 92 -1.75 6.28 13.08
CA GLY A 92 -1.05 5.00 12.97
C GLY A 92 0.21 5.10 12.12
N SER A 93 0.10 5.66 10.92
CA SER A 93 1.24 5.80 9.99
C SER A 93 2.34 6.71 10.53
N ALA A 94 1.99 7.80 11.24
CA ALA A 94 2.98 8.67 11.87
C ALA A 94 3.77 7.91 12.95
N ILE A 95 3.11 7.16 13.81
CA ILE A 95 3.76 6.31 14.81
C ILE A 95 4.68 5.29 14.13
N GLY A 96 4.16 4.57 13.12
CA GLY A 96 4.93 3.57 12.37
C GLY A 96 6.16 4.14 11.69
N ALA A 97 6.05 5.30 11.04
CA ALA A 97 7.16 5.95 10.36
C ALA A 97 8.28 6.39 11.34
N HIS A 98 7.92 6.93 12.50
CA HIS A 98 8.92 7.27 13.52
C HIS A 98 9.62 6.01 14.06
N ILE A 99 8.87 4.93 14.30
CA ILE A 99 9.44 3.64 14.72
C ILE A 99 10.40 3.11 13.64
N SER A 100 10.03 3.21 12.36
CA SER A 100 10.85 2.78 11.23
C SER A 100 12.23 3.45 11.19
N LEU A 101 12.33 4.72 11.60
CA LEU A 101 13.60 5.47 11.61
C LEU A 101 14.62 4.97 12.64
N ILE A 102 14.16 4.27 13.69
CA ILE A 102 15.02 3.83 14.81
C ILE A 102 15.20 2.31 14.88
N ILE A 103 14.36 1.53 14.20
CA ILE A 103 14.38 0.06 14.30
C ILE A 103 15.24 -0.54 13.18
N PRO A 104 16.11 -1.54 13.48
CA PRO A 104 16.87 -2.27 12.48
C PRO A 104 15.99 -3.04 11.51
N GLU A 105 16.40 -3.13 10.25
CA GLU A 105 15.71 -3.86 9.16
C GLU A 105 15.31 -5.30 9.53
N LYS A 106 16.15 -5.98 10.29
CA LYS A 106 15.90 -7.37 10.72
C LYS A 106 14.58 -7.52 11.47
N ILE A 107 14.20 -6.54 12.29
CA ILE A 107 12.92 -6.55 13.02
C ILE A 107 11.74 -6.34 12.07
N MET A 108 11.89 -5.47 11.06
CA MET A 108 10.87 -5.25 10.04
C MET A 108 10.52 -6.56 9.31
N MET A 109 11.53 -7.37 9.00
CA MET A 109 11.34 -8.67 8.36
C MET A 109 10.56 -9.66 9.27
N HIS A 110 10.85 -9.68 10.58
CA HIS A 110 10.14 -10.55 11.52
C HIS A 110 8.65 -10.18 11.63
N VAL A 111 8.31 -8.88 11.62
CA VAL A 111 6.90 -8.44 11.61
C VAL A 111 6.19 -8.97 10.36
N LEU A 112 6.83 -8.92 9.20
CA LEU A 112 6.27 -9.46 7.96
C LEU A 112 6.01 -10.97 8.06
N ILE A 113 6.95 -11.73 8.62
CA ILE A 113 6.81 -13.19 8.82
C ILE A 113 5.58 -13.54 9.65
N VAL A 114 5.25 -12.74 10.67
CA VAL A 114 4.08 -12.96 11.52
C VAL A 114 2.77 -12.55 10.82
N VAL A 115 2.77 -11.40 10.13
CA VAL A 115 1.55 -10.84 9.51
C VAL A 115 1.11 -11.65 8.29
N LEU A 116 2.06 -12.24 7.56
CA LEU A 116 1.78 -12.92 6.29
C LEU A 116 0.91 -14.17 6.41
N PRO A 117 1.17 -15.14 7.33
CA PRO A 117 0.30 -16.30 7.51
C PRO A 117 -1.14 -15.91 7.88
N ILE A 118 -1.30 -14.86 8.67
CA ILE A 118 -2.61 -14.34 9.06
C ILE A 118 -3.36 -13.84 7.82
N ALA A 119 -2.71 -13.03 6.99
CA ALA A 119 -3.30 -12.54 5.75
C ALA A 119 -3.64 -13.69 4.77
N ALA A 120 -2.73 -14.65 4.63
CA ALA A 120 -2.94 -15.83 3.77
C ALA A 120 -4.15 -16.65 4.21
N PHE A 121 -4.33 -16.87 5.51
CA PHE A 121 -5.50 -17.58 6.06
C PHE A 121 -6.82 -16.91 5.63
N PHE A 122 -6.91 -15.58 5.76
CA PHE A 122 -8.13 -14.85 5.36
C PHE A 122 -8.39 -14.93 3.86
N VAL A 123 -7.38 -14.84 3.01
CA VAL A 123 -7.56 -14.86 1.54
C VAL A 123 -7.90 -16.24 1.02
N LEU A 124 -7.28 -17.29 1.56
CA LEU A 124 -7.55 -18.67 1.17
C LEU A 124 -8.95 -19.11 1.56
N ASN A 125 -9.51 -18.53 2.62
CA ASN A 125 -10.87 -18.83 3.04
C ASN A 125 -11.90 -18.06 2.20
N LYS A 126 -12.26 -18.64 1.04
CA LYS A 126 -13.20 -18.03 0.08
C LYS A 126 -14.56 -17.63 0.68
N LYS A 127 -14.99 -18.30 1.74
CA LYS A 127 -16.28 -18.01 2.42
C LYS A 127 -16.28 -16.66 3.15
N LEU A 128 -15.09 -16.12 3.47
CA LEU A 128 -14.96 -14.83 4.16
C LEU A 128 -15.02 -13.64 3.19
N PHE A 129 -14.78 -13.86 1.89
CA PHE A 129 -14.90 -12.83 0.87
C PHE A 129 -16.36 -12.75 0.39
N HIS A 130 -17.07 -11.71 0.78
CA HIS A 130 -18.40 -11.41 0.25
C HIS A 130 -18.26 -10.85 -1.17
N ASP A 131 -18.89 -11.56 -2.12
CA ASP A 131 -18.87 -11.22 -3.55
C ASP A 131 -20.08 -10.36 -3.98
N ASN A 132 -20.82 -9.82 -3.04
CA ASN A 132 -21.99 -9.04 -3.33
C ASN A 132 -21.58 -7.68 -3.94
N GLU A 133 -21.49 -7.63 -5.27
CA GLU A 133 -21.25 -6.37 -6.00
C GLU A 133 -22.37 -5.33 -5.76
N ASN A 134 -23.52 -5.78 -5.25
CA ASN A 134 -24.74 -4.97 -5.02
C ASN A 134 -25.01 -4.69 -3.54
N ASP A 135 -24.10 -4.98 -2.62
CA ASP A 135 -24.36 -4.71 -1.21
C ASP A 135 -24.50 -3.20 -0.97
N ILE A 136 -25.71 -2.81 -0.61
CA ILE A 136 -25.98 -1.54 0.04
C ILE A 136 -25.12 -1.54 1.29
N ILE A 137 -24.08 -0.68 1.31
CA ILE A 137 -23.21 -0.53 2.47
C ILE A 137 -24.07 -0.08 3.64
N THR A 138 -24.41 -1.00 4.54
CA THR A 138 -25.03 -0.64 5.81
C THR A 138 -23.93 -0.02 6.68
N LEU A 139 -23.92 1.31 6.72
CA LEU A 139 -22.98 2.07 7.56
C LEU A 139 -23.49 2.03 9.01
N ASP A 140 -23.28 0.91 9.67
CA ASP A 140 -23.53 0.76 11.10
C ASP A 140 -22.29 1.19 11.93
N LYS A 141 -22.46 1.33 13.24
CA LYS A 141 -21.38 1.69 14.16
C LYS A 141 -20.23 0.68 14.10
N ARG A 142 -20.53 -0.60 13.84
CA ARG A 142 -19.54 -1.66 13.75
C ARG A 142 -18.65 -1.49 12.51
N THR A 143 -19.22 -1.16 11.36
CA THR A 143 -18.47 -0.89 10.13
C THR A 143 -17.50 0.28 10.31
N TYR A 144 -17.96 1.40 10.92
CA TYR A 144 -17.10 2.54 11.20
C TYR A 144 -15.95 2.18 12.15
N LEU A 145 -16.27 1.48 13.25
CA LEU A 145 -15.26 1.09 14.25
C LEU A 145 -14.22 0.15 13.63
N THR A 146 -14.68 -0.87 12.91
CA THR A 146 -13.82 -1.85 12.26
C THR A 146 -12.89 -1.21 11.24
N ALA A 147 -13.45 -0.34 10.38
CA ALA A 147 -12.65 0.36 9.37
C ALA A 147 -11.61 1.29 10.00
N SER A 148 -11.98 2.00 11.07
CA SER A 148 -11.07 2.90 11.79
C SER A 148 -9.95 2.15 12.50
N ILE A 149 -10.24 1.05 13.18
CA ILE A 149 -9.24 0.20 13.83
C ILE A 149 -8.30 -0.40 12.79
N ALA A 150 -8.84 -0.95 11.69
CA ALA A 150 -8.04 -1.49 10.60
C ALA A 150 -7.11 -0.41 9.99
N ALA A 151 -7.64 0.79 9.77
CA ALA A 151 -6.87 1.93 9.25
C ALA A 151 -5.73 2.33 10.20
N PHE A 152 -5.95 2.32 11.52
CA PHE A 152 -4.92 2.61 12.51
C PHE A 152 -3.83 1.53 12.54
N VAL A 153 -4.21 0.26 12.73
CA VAL A 153 -3.26 -0.85 12.90
C VAL A 153 -2.47 -1.10 11.61
N ILE A 154 -3.18 -1.18 10.47
CA ILE A 154 -2.53 -1.42 9.18
C ILE A 154 -1.79 -0.15 8.72
N GLY A 155 -2.29 1.04 9.07
CA GLY A 155 -1.59 2.30 8.84
C GLY A 155 -0.27 2.39 9.61
N MET A 156 -0.24 1.92 10.87
CA MET A 156 1.00 1.82 11.64
C MET A 156 2.00 0.85 10.99
N TYR A 157 1.54 -0.30 10.54
CA TYR A 157 2.37 -1.23 9.76
C TYR A 157 2.88 -0.58 8.46
N ASP A 158 2.05 0.18 7.75
CA ASP A 158 2.45 0.86 6.51
C ASP A 158 3.50 1.96 6.74
N GLY A 159 3.35 2.73 7.80
CA GLY A 159 4.36 3.70 8.22
C GLY A 159 5.69 3.05 8.61
N PHE A 160 5.60 1.90 9.27
CA PHE A 160 6.76 1.15 9.74
C PHE A 160 7.54 0.46 8.60
N TYR A 161 6.85 -0.24 7.68
CA TYR A 161 7.49 -1.01 6.62
C TYR A 161 6.74 -0.97 5.28
N GLY A 162 5.47 -1.36 5.24
CA GLY A 162 4.50 -1.12 4.18
C GLY A 162 4.22 -2.20 3.14
N PRO A 163 5.07 -3.21 2.84
CA PRO A 163 4.73 -4.18 1.79
C PRO A 163 3.41 -4.90 2.05
N GLY A 164 2.50 -4.87 1.08
CA GLY A 164 1.20 -5.55 1.19
C GLY A 164 0.12 -4.78 1.94
N THR A 165 0.37 -3.56 2.41
CA THR A 165 -0.60 -2.73 3.13
C THR A 165 -1.96 -2.65 2.45
N GLY A 166 -1.98 -2.35 1.15
CA GLY A 166 -3.23 -2.28 0.40
C GLY A 166 -3.99 -3.61 0.39
N THR A 167 -3.27 -4.73 0.27
CA THR A 167 -3.84 -6.08 0.37
C THR A 167 -4.48 -6.31 1.74
N PHE A 168 -3.78 -5.98 2.82
CA PHE A 168 -4.29 -6.13 4.18
C PHE A 168 -5.52 -5.26 4.44
N LEU A 169 -5.53 -4.03 3.92
CA LEU A 169 -6.69 -3.14 3.98
C LEU A 169 -7.89 -3.70 3.21
N ILE A 170 -7.68 -4.21 1.98
CA ILE A 170 -8.75 -4.83 1.19
C ILE A 170 -9.34 -6.03 1.94
N ILE A 171 -8.49 -6.89 2.50
CA ILE A 171 -8.93 -8.04 3.31
C ILE A 171 -9.73 -7.56 4.53
N ALA A 172 -9.19 -6.61 5.29
CA ALA A 172 -9.83 -6.11 6.49
C ALA A 172 -11.21 -5.49 6.18
N PHE A 173 -11.30 -4.70 5.13
CA PHE A 173 -12.55 -4.06 4.74
C PHE A 173 -13.57 -5.05 4.16
N THR A 174 -13.11 -6.06 3.42
CA THR A 174 -14.01 -7.08 2.88
C THR A 174 -14.51 -8.05 3.96
N VAL A 175 -13.59 -8.55 4.80
CA VAL A 175 -13.90 -9.61 5.78
C VAL A 175 -14.58 -9.05 7.02
N PHE A 176 -14.02 -7.99 7.61
CA PHE A 176 -14.48 -7.48 8.90
C PHE A 176 -15.49 -6.33 8.78
N ALA A 177 -15.28 -5.41 7.83
CA ALA A 177 -16.23 -4.34 7.57
C ALA A 177 -17.32 -4.72 6.55
N LYS A 178 -17.22 -5.92 5.96
CA LYS A 178 -18.19 -6.51 5.02
C LYS A 178 -18.51 -5.64 3.80
N LEU A 179 -17.52 -4.90 3.32
CA LEU A 179 -17.64 -4.10 2.11
C LEU A 179 -17.50 -4.99 0.86
N GLY A 180 -18.27 -4.69 -0.18
CA GLY A 180 -18.03 -5.29 -1.49
C GLY A 180 -16.61 -5.02 -2.00
N ILE A 181 -16.02 -5.95 -2.76
CA ILE A 181 -14.57 -5.95 -3.07
C ILE A 181 -14.10 -4.70 -3.82
N LYS A 182 -14.93 -4.13 -4.70
CA LYS A 182 -14.61 -2.87 -5.42
C LYS A 182 -14.55 -1.69 -4.46
N THR A 183 -15.54 -1.59 -3.57
CA THR A 183 -15.61 -0.52 -2.56
C THR A 183 -14.50 -0.69 -1.52
N ALA A 184 -14.24 -1.93 -1.06
CA ALA A 184 -13.13 -2.23 -0.15
C ALA A 184 -11.80 -1.81 -0.74
N ASN A 185 -11.55 -2.10 -2.04
CA ASN A 185 -10.33 -1.66 -2.73
C ASN A 185 -10.27 -0.12 -2.84
N ALA A 186 -11.37 0.54 -3.20
CA ALA A 186 -11.41 2.00 -3.29
C ALA A 186 -11.15 2.66 -1.93
N GLN A 187 -11.77 2.17 -0.84
CA GLN A 187 -11.51 2.64 0.52
C GLN A 187 -10.07 2.37 0.96
N ALA A 188 -9.54 1.17 0.66
CA ALA A 188 -8.16 0.82 0.93
C ALA A 188 -7.18 1.78 0.24
N LYS A 189 -7.48 2.24 -0.98
CA LYS A 189 -6.63 3.22 -1.69
C LYS A 189 -6.63 4.59 -1.02
N VAL A 190 -7.77 5.06 -0.51
CA VAL A 190 -7.83 6.32 0.26
C VAL A 190 -6.93 6.22 1.49
N ILE A 191 -7.02 5.12 2.25
CA ILE A 191 -6.21 4.92 3.45
C ILE A 191 -4.73 4.76 3.09
N ASN A 192 -4.40 3.95 2.09
CA ASN A 192 -3.02 3.75 1.63
C ASN A 192 -2.38 5.05 1.09
N LEU A 193 -3.14 5.91 0.41
CA LEU A 193 -2.68 7.24 0.02
C LEU A 193 -2.36 8.08 1.25
N THR A 194 -3.25 8.10 2.23
CA THR A 194 -3.09 8.84 3.48
C THR A 194 -1.83 8.40 4.22
N THR A 195 -1.63 7.09 4.39
CA THR A 195 -0.46 6.54 5.08
C THR A 195 0.84 6.79 4.33
N ASN A 196 0.82 6.72 2.99
CA ASN A 196 1.98 7.04 2.16
C ASN A 196 2.36 8.51 2.27
N ILE A 197 1.38 9.45 2.22
CA ILE A 197 1.64 10.89 2.40
C ILE A 197 2.23 11.14 3.79
N THR A 198 1.61 10.59 4.84
CA THR A 198 2.06 10.79 6.23
C THR A 198 3.50 10.30 6.42
N SER A 199 3.79 9.09 5.97
CA SER A 199 5.14 8.51 6.07
C SER A 199 6.15 9.26 5.21
N LEU A 200 5.76 9.67 3.99
CA LEU A 200 6.60 10.46 3.09
C LEU A 200 7.06 11.76 3.74
N VAL A 201 6.12 12.49 4.38
CA VAL A 201 6.47 13.75 5.08
C VAL A 201 7.52 13.49 6.17
N ILE A 202 7.35 12.45 6.97
CA ILE A 202 8.27 12.11 8.05
C ILE A 202 9.64 11.72 7.49
N PHE A 203 9.70 10.84 6.50
CA PHE A 203 10.97 10.41 5.89
C PHE A 203 11.66 11.53 5.12
N PHE A 204 10.89 12.40 4.47
CA PHE A 204 11.42 13.56 3.75
C PHE A 204 12.08 14.56 4.70
N LEU A 205 11.42 14.88 5.81
CA LEU A 205 11.98 15.78 6.85
C LEU A 205 13.22 15.19 7.51
N ASN A 206 13.41 13.86 7.48
CA ASN A 206 14.59 13.17 7.98
C ASN A 206 15.67 12.91 6.90
N GLY A 207 15.54 13.48 5.69
CA GLY A 207 16.53 13.39 4.63
C GLY A 207 16.73 11.99 4.02
N GLN A 208 15.73 11.09 4.16
CA GLN A 208 15.85 9.69 3.72
C GLN A 208 15.41 9.46 2.26
N VAL A 209 14.83 10.48 1.60
CA VAL A 209 14.24 10.32 0.26
C VAL A 209 15.23 10.67 -0.84
N LEU A 210 15.52 9.74 -1.76
CA LEU A 210 16.28 10.00 -2.97
C LEU A 210 15.38 10.60 -4.06
N ILE A 211 15.25 11.93 -4.06
CA ILE A 211 14.26 12.67 -4.84
C ILE A 211 14.32 12.39 -6.36
N PRO A 212 15.50 12.47 -7.04
CA PRO A 212 15.57 12.32 -8.50
C PRO A 212 15.05 10.96 -8.97
N LEU A 213 15.49 9.87 -8.30
CA LEU A 213 15.02 8.52 -8.59
C LEU A 213 13.53 8.34 -8.21
N GLY A 214 13.12 8.91 -7.09
CA GLY A 214 11.74 8.87 -6.60
C GLY A 214 10.75 9.52 -7.57
N ILE A 215 11.10 10.65 -8.20
CA ILE A 215 10.26 11.33 -9.20
C ILE A 215 10.12 10.48 -10.47
N ALA A 216 11.22 9.96 -11.02
CA ALA A 216 11.16 9.10 -12.20
C ALA A 216 10.32 7.84 -11.94
N ALA A 217 10.53 7.19 -10.79
CA ALA A 217 9.77 6.06 -10.32
C ALA A 217 8.27 6.40 -10.12
N ALA A 218 7.98 7.61 -9.62
CA ALA A 218 6.61 8.09 -9.43
C ALA A 218 5.85 8.17 -10.76
N LEU A 219 6.45 8.69 -11.82
CA LEU A 219 5.82 8.76 -13.14
C LEU A 219 5.44 7.36 -13.66
N CYS A 220 6.33 6.39 -13.51
CA CYS A 220 6.06 5.00 -13.88
C CYS A 220 4.96 4.37 -13.02
N ASN A 221 5.00 4.60 -11.71
CA ASN A 221 3.99 4.10 -10.77
C ASN A 221 2.60 4.71 -11.03
N MET A 222 2.54 6.00 -11.37
CA MET A 222 1.31 6.69 -11.75
C MET A 222 0.65 6.05 -12.98
N LEU A 223 1.42 5.75 -14.02
CA LEU A 223 0.91 5.08 -15.22
C LEU A 223 0.36 3.70 -14.89
N GLY A 224 1.12 2.89 -14.16
CA GLY A 224 0.68 1.58 -13.70
C GLY A 224 -0.59 1.66 -12.84
N GLY A 225 -0.59 2.55 -11.85
CA GLY A 225 -1.72 2.76 -10.94
C GLY A 225 -3.00 3.20 -11.64
N TYR A 226 -2.88 4.10 -12.61
CA TYR A 226 -4.02 4.54 -13.42
C TYR A 226 -4.62 3.39 -14.23
N LEU A 227 -3.79 2.58 -14.89
CA LEU A 227 -4.25 1.42 -15.67
C LEU A 227 -4.87 0.35 -14.76
N GLY A 228 -4.22 0.00 -13.65
CA GLY A 228 -4.70 -0.99 -12.69
C GLY A 228 -6.05 -0.61 -12.09
N ALA A 229 -6.25 0.65 -11.68
CA ALA A 229 -7.54 1.13 -11.21
C ALA A 229 -8.64 0.97 -12.26
N GLY A 230 -8.33 1.22 -13.54
CA GLY A 230 -9.25 0.99 -14.65
C GLY A 230 -9.67 -0.47 -14.82
N MET A 231 -8.72 -1.39 -14.62
CA MET A 231 -9.01 -2.82 -14.68
C MET A 231 -9.93 -3.27 -13.54
N VAL A 232 -9.75 -2.76 -12.32
CA VAL A 232 -10.62 -3.06 -11.17
C VAL A 232 -12.05 -2.61 -11.43
N MET A 233 -12.25 -1.42 -11.97
CA MET A 233 -13.59 -0.92 -12.28
C MET A 233 -14.33 -1.80 -13.29
N LYS A 234 -13.62 -2.34 -14.28
CA LYS A 234 -14.21 -3.22 -15.30
C LYS A 234 -14.47 -4.64 -14.77
N SER A 235 -13.54 -5.20 -14.05
CA SER A 235 -13.48 -6.63 -13.76
C SER A 235 -13.74 -7.00 -12.28
N GLY A 236 -13.70 -6.04 -11.36
CA GLY A 236 -14.01 -6.24 -9.93
C GLY A 236 -13.29 -7.44 -9.30
N ALA A 237 -14.06 -8.30 -8.66
CA ALA A 237 -13.55 -9.47 -7.95
C ALA A 237 -12.74 -10.45 -8.82
N LYS A 238 -13.02 -10.52 -10.13
CA LYS A 238 -12.33 -11.43 -11.06
C LYS A 238 -10.84 -11.14 -11.17
N ILE A 239 -10.43 -9.88 -10.99
CA ILE A 239 -9.01 -9.48 -11.06
C ILE A 239 -8.42 -9.18 -9.69
N VAL A 240 -9.20 -8.65 -8.76
CA VAL A 240 -8.70 -8.28 -7.42
C VAL A 240 -8.29 -9.53 -6.64
N ARG A 241 -9.10 -10.58 -6.60
CA ARG A 241 -8.77 -11.82 -5.88
C ARG A 241 -7.49 -12.51 -6.36
N PRO A 242 -7.31 -12.81 -7.67
CA PRO A 242 -6.06 -13.39 -8.15
C PRO A 242 -4.84 -12.51 -7.85
N SER A 243 -5.00 -11.18 -7.94
CA SER A 243 -3.92 -10.24 -7.61
C SER A 243 -3.54 -10.28 -6.14
N ILE A 244 -4.51 -10.36 -5.23
CA ILE A 244 -4.25 -10.55 -3.80
C ILE A 244 -3.49 -11.86 -3.54
N LEU A 245 -3.90 -12.96 -4.17
CA LEU A 245 -3.20 -14.26 -4.05
C LEU A 245 -1.78 -14.19 -4.58
N LEU A 246 -1.56 -13.52 -5.72
CA LEU A 246 -0.22 -13.29 -6.26
C LEU A 246 0.63 -12.47 -5.29
N VAL A 247 0.08 -11.41 -4.72
CA VAL A 247 0.76 -10.56 -3.74
C VAL A 247 1.18 -11.37 -2.51
N LEU A 248 0.30 -12.20 -1.98
CA LEU A 248 0.60 -13.05 -0.82
C LEU A 248 1.65 -14.12 -1.16
N PHE A 249 1.59 -14.68 -2.36
CA PHE A 249 2.62 -15.61 -2.85
C PHE A 249 4.00 -14.94 -2.95
N LEU A 250 4.07 -13.73 -3.51
CA LEU A 250 5.31 -12.94 -3.55
C LEU A 250 5.82 -12.57 -2.16
N LEU A 251 4.92 -12.27 -1.21
CA LEU A 251 5.29 -12.07 0.19
C LEU A 251 5.92 -13.34 0.78
N LEU A 252 5.36 -14.50 0.50
CA LEU A 252 5.84 -15.79 1.00
C LEU A 252 7.23 -16.12 0.46
N LEU A 253 7.46 -15.90 -0.85
CA LEU A 253 8.77 -16.08 -1.48
C LEU A 253 9.86 -15.17 -0.90
N LYS A 254 9.50 -13.98 -0.38
CA LYS A 254 10.46 -13.07 0.24
C LYS A 254 10.92 -13.55 1.62
N ILE A 255 10.18 -14.44 2.27
CA ILE A 255 10.44 -14.93 3.63
C ILE A 255 11.29 -16.21 3.63
N ILE A 256 11.14 -17.02 2.60
CA ILE A 256 11.94 -18.24 2.38
C ILE A 256 13.28 -17.88 1.77
#